data_abd31248a55e9f95cd3cb8baf583374e
#
_entry.id   abd31248a55e9f95cd3cb8baf583374e
#
_cell.length_a   1.000
_cell.length_b   1.000
_cell.length_c   1.000
_cell.angle_alpha   90.00
_cell.angle_beta   90.00
_cell.angle_gamma   90.00
#
_symmetry.space_group_name_H-M   'P 1'
#
loop_
_entity.id
_entity.type
_entity.pdbx_description
1 polymer ?
#
loop_
_entity_poly.entity_id
_entity_poly.type
_entity_poly.pdbx_seq_one_letter_code
_entity_poly.pdbx_strand_id
1 'polypeptide(L)'
;MSEQSAVAKHGTNEGSLWGGRFAGGPADAMAALSKSTHFDLVLAPYDVLASKAHAKVLNRAGLLSDADLETMLNGLDQLGRDVADGSFVPAPSDEDVHGAMERGLIDRVGPEVGGRLRAGRSRNDQVAAMFRMWIRDAIRDIAVQVTELIDALAAQAKAHPEAIMPGKTHSQAAQPILLAHSLLAHAQPLLRDIQRLQDLDKRLAVSPYGSGALAGSSLKLDPEAIAEELGFDSAADNSLDGTSSRDFASEAAFVLAQIAVDMSRLAEEIIYWCTPEYGYVTLSDSWSTGSSIMPQKKNPDVPELVRGKTGRLIGNLSGLMATLKGLPLAYNRDLQEDKEPIVDSVAQLNLLLPAMTGLVSTLTFHEDRMRELAPAGFTLATDLAEWMVRQGVPFREAHEASGSCVRIAESRGVDLIDLTDEELASVDSRLTPEVREVLTIDGAVASRSTRGGTAGVRVAEQRERVETLSGELREWAETPVRG
;
A
#
# COMPACT_ATOMS: atom_id res chain seq x y z
N MET A 1 9.05 -67.02 5.01
CA MET A 1 8.33 -65.74 5.03
C MET A 1 9.37 -64.65 4.93
N SER A 2 9.51 -64.07 3.78
CA SER A 2 10.55 -63.12 3.42
C SER A 2 10.09 -61.70 3.68
N GLU A 3 10.73 -61.02 4.61
CA GLU A 3 10.65 -59.56 4.73
C GLU A 3 11.34 -58.90 3.52
N GLN A 4 10.58 -58.38 2.59
CA GLN A 4 11.09 -57.45 1.60
C GLN A 4 11.18 -56.05 2.24
N SER A 5 12.39 -55.67 2.66
CA SER A 5 12.76 -54.30 3.00
C SER A 5 12.62 -53.43 1.76
N ALA A 6 11.67 -52.49 1.80
CA ALA A 6 11.55 -51.44 0.82
C ALA A 6 12.77 -50.50 0.97
N VAL A 7 13.78 -50.69 0.13
CA VAL A 7 14.90 -49.71 -0.03
C VAL A 7 14.32 -48.45 -0.67
N ALA A 8 14.21 -47.39 0.11
CA ALA A 8 13.90 -46.07 -0.39
C ALA A 8 14.97 -45.68 -1.46
N LYS A 9 14.51 -45.39 -2.66
CA LYS A 9 15.39 -44.82 -3.72
C LYS A 9 15.92 -43.47 -3.24
N HIS A 10 17.18 -43.43 -2.83
CA HIS A 10 17.88 -42.19 -2.57
C HIS A 10 18.11 -41.48 -3.93
N GLY A 11 17.56 -40.24 -4.03
CA GLY A 11 17.84 -39.37 -5.18
C GLY A 11 19.32 -39.09 -5.34
N THR A 12 19.79 -38.93 -6.57
CA THR A 12 21.18 -38.56 -6.87
C THR A 12 21.42 -37.13 -6.41
N ASN A 13 22.58 -36.87 -5.80
CA ASN A 13 22.98 -35.54 -5.27
C ASN A 13 23.37 -34.54 -6.40
N GLU A 14 23.03 -34.83 -7.65
CA GLU A 14 23.35 -33.98 -8.80
C GLU A 14 22.57 -32.67 -8.71
N GLY A 15 23.28 -31.57 -8.42
CA GLY A 15 22.76 -30.21 -8.31
C GLY A 15 22.69 -29.59 -6.90
N SER A 16 22.90 -30.36 -5.82
CA SER A 16 22.93 -29.81 -4.46
C SER A 16 24.28 -29.20 -4.12
N LEU A 17 24.33 -27.93 -3.81
CA LEU A 17 25.51 -27.14 -3.47
C LEU A 17 26.20 -27.55 -2.15
N TRP A 18 25.52 -28.32 -1.29
CA TRP A 18 25.97 -28.77 0.03
C TRP A 18 26.18 -30.30 0.10
N GLY A 19 26.24 -30.96 -1.06
CA GLY A 19 26.28 -32.44 -1.17
C GLY A 19 27.52 -33.13 -0.64
N GLY A 20 28.67 -32.44 -0.52
CA GLY A 20 29.95 -33.10 -0.24
C GLY A 20 30.05 -33.81 1.12
N ARG A 21 29.26 -33.48 2.12
CA ARG A 21 29.22 -34.11 3.45
C ARG A 21 28.17 -35.21 3.56
N PHE A 22 27.17 -35.19 2.71
CA PHE A 22 26.01 -36.08 2.79
C PHE A 22 26.09 -37.23 1.82
N ALA A 23 25.78 -38.43 2.27
CA ALA A 23 25.83 -39.65 1.47
C ALA A 23 24.63 -39.81 0.50
N GLY A 24 23.64 -38.96 0.58
CA GLY A 24 22.44 -38.97 -0.27
C GLY A 24 21.74 -37.62 -0.33
N GLY A 25 20.78 -37.46 -1.24
CA GLY A 25 19.92 -36.28 -1.34
C GLY A 25 18.90 -36.16 -0.22
N PRO A 26 18.21 -35.00 -0.10
CA PRO A 26 17.13 -34.82 0.89
C PRO A 26 15.96 -35.79 0.61
N ALA A 27 15.23 -36.15 1.66
CA ALA A 27 13.95 -36.85 1.50
C ALA A 27 12.95 -35.98 0.72
N ASP A 28 12.06 -36.59 -0.06
CA ASP A 28 11.08 -35.89 -0.89
C ASP A 28 10.24 -34.88 -0.10
N ALA A 29 9.83 -35.23 1.11
CA ALA A 29 9.06 -34.32 1.99
C ALA A 29 9.89 -33.09 2.44
N MET A 30 11.20 -33.26 2.67
CA MET A 30 12.11 -32.16 3.00
C MET A 30 12.35 -31.26 1.79
N ALA A 31 12.51 -31.83 0.60
CA ALA A 31 12.66 -31.07 -0.64
C ALA A 31 11.40 -30.24 -0.94
N ALA A 32 10.20 -30.83 -0.77
CA ALA A 32 8.93 -30.13 -0.93
C ALA A 32 8.74 -28.99 0.08
N LEU A 33 9.12 -29.21 1.36
CA LEU A 33 9.03 -28.20 2.42
C LEU A 33 10.01 -27.03 2.18
N SER A 34 11.16 -27.30 1.58
CA SER A 34 12.22 -26.31 1.34
C SER A 34 11.99 -25.47 0.09
N LYS A 35 11.14 -25.91 -0.83
CA LYS A 35 10.96 -25.26 -2.13
C LYS A 35 10.25 -23.92 -2.02
N SER A 36 10.84 -22.85 -2.60
CA SER A 36 10.34 -21.47 -2.56
C SER A 36 10.15 -20.82 -3.93
N THR A 37 10.52 -21.52 -5.03
CA THR A 37 10.45 -20.96 -6.39
C THR A 37 9.08 -20.42 -6.81
N HIS A 38 8.00 -20.86 -6.16
CA HIS A 38 6.64 -20.43 -6.47
C HIS A 38 6.31 -19.00 -6.00
N PHE A 39 7.07 -18.43 -5.06
CA PHE A 39 6.91 -17.04 -4.63
C PHE A 39 8.17 -16.20 -4.76
N ASP A 40 9.39 -16.78 -4.72
CA ASP A 40 10.64 -16.02 -4.74
C ASP A 40 11.16 -15.72 -6.15
N LEU A 41 10.54 -16.25 -7.21
CA LEU A 41 10.95 -16.02 -8.60
C LEU A 41 10.91 -14.53 -8.99
N VAL A 42 10.14 -13.71 -8.29
CA VAL A 42 10.12 -12.25 -8.44
C VAL A 42 11.49 -11.60 -8.21
N LEU A 43 12.39 -12.30 -7.53
CA LEU A 43 13.76 -11.85 -7.26
C LEU A 43 14.75 -12.16 -8.40
N ALA A 44 14.36 -12.94 -9.42
CA ALA A 44 15.27 -13.36 -10.50
C ALA A 44 15.92 -12.16 -11.24
N PRO A 45 15.22 -11.08 -11.62
CA PRO A 45 15.86 -9.92 -12.25
C PRO A 45 16.93 -9.27 -11.37
N TYR A 46 16.68 -9.23 -10.06
CA TYR A 46 17.60 -8.66 -9.06
C TYR A 46 18.82 -9.56 -8.82
N ASP A 47 18.66 -10.89 -8.94
CA ASP A 47 19.77 -11.83 -8.89
C ASP A 47 20.73 -11.60 -10.05
N VAL A 48 20.24 -11.36 -11.26
CA VAL A 48 21.08 -11.01 -12.42
C VAL A 48 21.89 -9.74 -12.15
N LEU A 49 21.24 -8.68 -11.66
CA LEU A 49 21.90 -7.40 -11.36
C LEU A 49 22.98 -7.58 -10.30
N ALA A 50 22.64 -8.21 -9.18
CA ALA A 50 23.56 -8.43 -8.07
C ALA A 50 24.70 -9.38 -8.46
N SER A 51 24.44 -10.39 -9.30
CA SER A 51 25.46 -11.29 -9.82
C SER A 51 26.47 -10.57 -10.73
N LYS A 52 26.03 -9.62 -11.54
CA LYS A 52 26.91 -8.77 -12.36
C LYS A 52 27.79 -7.87 -11.49
N ALA A 53 27.22 -7.20 -10.48
CA ALA A 53 27.96 -6.37 -9.54
C ALA A 53 29.03 -7.23 -8.80
N HIS A 54 28.64 -8.41 -8.33
CA HIS A 54 29.52 -9.32 -7.63
C HIS A 54 30.69 -9.82 -8.53
N ALA A 55 30.41 -10.19 -9.79
CA ALA A 55 31.43 -10.60 -10.74
C ALA A 55 32.48 -9.50 -10.95
N LYS A 56 32.09 -8.23 -11.07
CA LYS A 56 32.98 -7.07 -11.18
C LYS A 56 33.87 -6.91 -9.95
N VAL A 57 33.32 -7.11 -8.76
CA VAL A 57 34.07 -7.01 -7.50
C VAL A 57 35.05 -8.20 -7.35
N LEU A 58 34.68 -9.41 -7.76
CA LEU A 58 35.58 -10.56 -7.82
C LEU A 58 36.77 -10.30 -8.76
N ASN A 59 36.53 -9.69 -9.91
CA ASN A 59 37.59 -9.32 -10.85
C ASN A 59 38.52 -8.25 -10.24
N ARG A 60 37.99 -7.20 -9.64
CA ARG A 60 38.79 -6.17 -8.93
C ARG A 60 39.65 -6.76 -7.80
N ALA A 61 39.15 -7.79 -7.14
CA ALA A 61 39.88 -8.53 -6.10
C ALA A 61 40.91 -9.54 -6.65
N GLY A 62 41.03 -9.68 -7.97
CA GLY A 62 41.95 -10.62 -8.64
C GLY A 62 41.50 -12.09 -8.56
N LEU A 63 40.23 -12.34 -8.22
CA LEU A 63 39.67 -13.70 -8.10
C LEU A 63 38.99 -14.16 -9.38
N LEU A 64 38.79 -13.28 -10.36
CA LEU A 64 38.22 -13.55 -11.66
C LEU A 64 39.07 -12.83 -12.72
N SER A 65 39.48 -13.54 -13.77
CA SER A 65 40.21 -12.93 -14.89
C SER A 65 39.29 -12.03 -15.74
N ASP A 66 39.86 -11.09 -16.51
CA ASP A 66 39.07 -10.22 -17.40
C ASP A 66 38.26 -11.03 -18.42
N ALA A 67 38.86 -12.11 -18.97
CA ALA A 67 38.19 -13.00 -19.92
C ALA A 67 37.04 -13.79 -19.29
N ASP A 68 37.20 -14.26 -18.05
CA ASP A 68 36.15 -14.94 -17.31
C ASP A 68 35.03 -13.94 -16.93
N LEU A 69 35.38 -12.69 -16.54
CA LEU A 69 34.41 -11.63 -16.26
C LEU A 69 33.58 -11.35 -17.50
N GLU A 70 34.17 -11.12 -18.66
CA GLU A 70 33.44 -10.86 -19.91
C GLU A 70 32.50 -12.02 -20.25
N THR A 71 32.97 -13.26 -20.16
CA THR A 71 32.17 -14.46 -20.39
C THR A 71 30.98 -14.53 -19.42
N MET A 72 31.21 -14.25 -18.14
CA MET A 72 30.21 -14.29 -17.09
C MET A 72 29.14 -13.19 -17.28
N LEU A 73 29.55 -11.95 -17.59
CA LEU A 73 28.63 -10.86 -17.86
C LEU A 73 27.74 -11.13 -19.07
N ASN A 74 28.33 -11.67 -20.17
CA ASN A 74 27.55 -12.07 -21.35
C ASN A 74 26.55 -13.19 -21.04
N GLY A 75 26.91 -14.17 -20.21
CA GLY A 75 26.02 -15.23 -19.76
C GLY A 75 24.87 -14.70 -18.87
N LEU A 76 25.16 -13.74 -17.96
CA LEU A 76 24.18 -13.08 -17.12
C LEU A 76 23.24 -12.19 -17.95
N ASP A 77 23.75 -11.51 -18.99
CA ASP A 77 22.91 -10.73 -19.91
C ASP A 77 21.93 -11.62 -20.69
N GLN A 78 22.41 -12.80 -21.15
CA GLN A 78 21.50 -13.75 -21.80
C GLN A 78 20.46 -14.28 -20.82
N LEU A 79 20.87 -14.69 -19.63
CA LEU A 79 19.96 -15.17 -18.59
C LEU A 79 18.93 -14.10 -18.21
N GLY A 80 19.36 -12.83 -18.09
CA GLY A 80 18.47 -11.71 -17.82
C GLY A 80 17.40 -11.49 -18.90
N ARG A 81 17.76 -11.66 -20.18
CA ARG A 81 16.78 -11.63 -21.28
C ARG A 81 15.77 -12.76 -21.18
N ASP A 82 16.25 -13.97 -20.90
CA ASP A 82 15.40 -15.17 -20.80
C ASP A 82 14.46 -15.10 -19.57
N VAL A 83 14.89 -14.42 -18.49
CA VAL A 83 14.01 -14.08 -17.34
C VAL A 83 12.96 -13.08 -17.74
N ALA A 84 13.34 -12.01 -18.43
CA ALA A 84 12.44 -10.92 -18.80
C ALA A 84 11.34 -11.35 -19.81
N ASP A 85 11.67 -12.24 -20.74
CA ASP A 85 10.72 -12.76 -21.72
C ASP A 85 9.96 -14.02 -21.25
N GLY A 86 10.26 -14.52 -20.03
CA GLY A 86 9.60 -15.67 -19.41
C GLY A 86 10.05 -17.03 -19.97
N SER A 87 11.08 -17.08 -20.80
CA SER A 87 11.63 -18.35 -21.34
C SER A 87 12.47 -19.12 -20.33
N PHE A 88 13.02 -18.44 -19.31
CA PHE A 88 13.70 -19.10 -18.22
C PHE A 88 12.70 -19.65 -17.19
N VAL A 89 12.66 -20.98 -17.06
CA VAL A 89 11.78 -21.67 -16.11
C VAL A 89 12.62 -22.42 -15.08
N PRO A 90 12.34 -22.27 -13.76
CA PRO A 90 12.98 -23.08 -12.74
C PRO A 90 12.76 -24.57 -12.98
N ALA A 91 13.82 -25.37 -12.82
CA ALA A 91 13.72 -26.81 -12.91
C ALA A 91 13.01 -27.41 -11.65
N PRO A 92 12.45 -28.61 -11.75
CA PRO A 92 11.88 -29.30 -10.57
C PRO A 92 12.90 -29.49 -9.44
N SER A 93 14.18 -29.59 -9.75
CA SER A 93 15.30 -29.74 -8.81
C SER A 93 15.73 -28.43 -8.13
N ASP A 94 15.31 -27.26 -8.64
CA ASP A 94 15.67 -25.98 -8.05
C ASP A 94 14.89 -25.75 -6.75
N GLU A 95 15.61 -25.52 -5.66
CA GLU A 95 15.06 -25.29 -4.33
C GLU A 95 14.51 -23.86 -4.20
N ASP A 96 15.29 -22.88 -4.67
CA ASP A 96 14.99 -21.46 -4.63
C ASP A 96 15.39 -20.77 -5.95
N VAL A 97 14.99 -19.50 -6.11
CA VAL A 97 15.34 -18.68 -7.27
C VAL A 97 16.84 -18.59 -7.49
N HIS A 98 17.63 -18.47 -6.41
CA HIS A 98 19.07 -18.28 -6.49
C HIS A 98 19.79 -19.54 -7.01
N GLY A 99 19.31 -20.73 -6.63
CA GLY A 99 19.77 -22.00 -7.19
C GLY A 99 19.43 -22.12 -8.67
N ALA A 100 18.22 -21.73 -9.05
CA ALA A 100 17.80 -21.68 -10.44
C ALA A 100 18.69 -20.75 -11.28
N MET A 101 18.97 -19.53 -10.78
CA MET A 101 19.81 -18.55 -11.48
C MET A 101 21.27 -19.01 -11.61
N GLU A 102 21.84 -19.64 -10.57
CA GLU A 102 23.18 -20.19 -10.60
C GLU A 102 23.26 -21.32 -11.65
N ARG A 103 22.32 -22.26 -11.64
CA ARG A 103 22.22 -23.30 -12.68
C ARG A 103 22.10 -22.68 -14.07
N GLY A 104 21.18 -21.71 -14.23
CA GLY A 104 20.96 -21.00 -15.49
C GLY A 104 22.24 -20.34 -16.04
N LEU A 105 23.08 -19.78 -15.18
CA LEU A 105 24.38 -19.23 -15.57
C LEU A 105 25.37 -20.34 -15.96
N ILE A 106 25.52 -21.39 -15.16
CA ILE A 106 26.41 -22.51 -15.43
C ILE A 106 26.07 -23.18 -16.77
N ASP A 107 24.78 -23.34 -17.08
CA ASP A 107 24.33 -23.91 -18.35
C ASP A 107 24.79 -23.08 -19.57
N ARG A 108 25.01 -21.77 -19.40
CA ARG A 108 25.42 -20.84 -20.49
C ARG A 108 26.92 -20.67 -20.61
N VAL A 109 27.67 -20.64 -19.50
CA VAL A 109 29.08 -20.30 -19.48
C VAL A 109 30.00 -21.47 -19.06
N GLY A 110 29.39 -22.60 -18.70
CA GLY A 110 30.12 -23.78 -18.20
C GLY A 110 30.44 -23.70 -16.71
N PRO A 111 30.70 -24.87 -16.07
CA PRO A 111 30.92 -24.97 -14.62
C PRO A 111 32.23 -24.31 -14.14
N GLU A 112 33.26 -24.23 -15.00
CA GLU A 112 34.55 -23.61 -14.62
C GLU A 112 34.42 -22.10 -14.40
N VAL A 113 33.74 -21.40 -15.30
CA VAL A 113 33.54 -19.96 -15.21
C VAL A 113 32.35 -19.66 -14.26
N GLY A 114 31.19 -20.27 -14.48
CA GLY A 114 29.97 -20.00 -13.71
C GLY A 114 30.13 -20.32 -12.22
N GLY A 115 30.86 -21.41 -11.89
CA GLY A 115 31.09 -21.80 -10.50
C GLY A 115 31.94 -20.81 -9.68
N ARG A 116 32.72 -19.94 -10.34
CA ARG A 116 33.56 -18.92 -9.67
C ARG A 116 32.72 -17.79 -9.04
N LEU A 117 31.49 -17.54 -9.54
CA LEU A 117 30.64 -16.49 -9.05
C LEU A 117 30.29 -16.62 -7.57
N ARG A 118 30.39 -17.83 -7.01
CA ARG A 118 30.04 -18.11 -5.62
C ARG A 118 31.03 -17.63 -4.57
N ALA A 119 32.25 -17.29 -5.00
CA ALA A 119 33.30 -16.92 -4.07
C ALA A 119 32.93 -15.69 -3.24
N GLY A 120 32.95 -15.85 -1.90
CA GLY A 120 32.64 -14.77 -0.96
C GLY A 120 31.15 -14.37 -0.82
N ARG A 121 30.26 -15.04 -1.52
CA ARG A 121 28.80 -14.81 -1.47
C ARG A 121 28.13 -15.91 -0.66
N SER A 122 27.27 -15.52 0.28
CA SER A 122 26.35 -16.44 0.96
C SER A 122 24.93 -16.26 0.43
N ARG A 123 24.11 -17.30 0.55
CA ARG A 123 22.68 -17.19 0.28
C ARG A 123 22.00 -16.18 1.22
N ASN A 124 22.55 -16.01 2.44
CA ASN A 124 21.98 -15.16 3.49
C ASN A 124 22.02 -13.67 3.13
N ASP A 125 23.17 -13.13 2.76
CA ASP A 125 23.31 -11.74 2.33
C ASP A 125 22.72 -11.48 0.94
N GLN A 126 22.82 -12.47 0.05
CA GLN A 126 22.27 -12.45 -1.29
C GLN A 126 20.74 -12.21 -1.25
N VAL A 127 20.01 -13.09 -0.57
CA VAL A 127 18.54 -12.98 -0.50
C VAL A 127 18.09 -11.69 0.19
N ALA A 128 18.77 -11.27 1.25
CA ALA A 128 18.44 -10.05 1.98
C ALA A 128 18.59 -8.79 1.10
N ALA A 129 19.65 -8.72 0.30
CA ALA A 129 19.88 -7.60 -0.62
C ALA A 129 18.85 -7.56 -1.75
N MET A 130 18.61 -8.68 -2.41
CA MET A 130 17.66 -8.75 -3.53
C MET A 130 16.22 -8.50 -3.10
N PHE A 131 15.86 -8.95 -1.90
CA PHE A 131 14.54 -8.68 -1.34
C PHE A 131 14.35 -7.18 -1.06
N ARG A 132 15.37 -6.47 -0.54
CA ARG A 132 15.35 -5.01 -0.40
C ARG A 132 15.20 -4.31 -1.76
N MET A 133 15.98 -4.74 -2.78
CA MET A 133 15.89 -4.17 -4.12
C MET A 133 14.50 -4.32 -4.72
N TRP A 134 13.91 -5.52 -4.61
CA TRP A 134 12.55 -5.79 -5.10
C TRP A 134 11.50 -4.96 -4.36
N ILE A 135 11.58 -4.85 -3.02
CA ILE A 135 10.64 -4.03 -2.26
C ILE A 135 10.72 -2.56 -2.68
N ARG A 136 11.94 -2.02 -2.91
CA ARG A 136 12.13 -0.62 -3.33
C ARG A 136 11.43 -0.32 -4.65
N ASP A 137 11.49 -1.22 -5.61
CA ASP A 137 10.78 -1.05 -6.88
C ASP A 137 9.26 -1.24 -6.69
N ALA A 138 8.85 -2.29 -5.98
CA ALA A 138 7.43 -2.59 -5.73
C ALA A 138 6.69 -1.46 -4.99
N ILE A 139 7.32 -0.82 -3.99
CA ILE A 139 6.67 0.30 -3.28
C ILE A 139 6.55 1.56 -4.13
N ARG A 140 7.42 1.76 -5.13
CA ARG A 140 7.32 2.85 -6.09
C ARG A 140 6.17 2.63 -7.06
N ASP A 141 6.03 1.41 -7.58
CA ASP A 141 4.89 1.03 -8.43
C ASP A 141 3.55 1.20 -7.69
N ILE A 142 3.50 0.79 -6.41
CA ILE A 142 2.32 1.02 -5.55
C ILE A 142 2.09 2.51 -5.33
N ALA A 143 3.13 3.31 -5.09
CA ALA A 143 2.99 4.76 -4.90
C ALA A 143 2.41 5.45 -6.13
N VAL A 144 2.83 5.08 -7.34
CA VAL A 144 2.23 5.59 -8.59
C VAL A 144 0.72 5.28 -8.61
N GLN A 145 0.32 4.04 -8.35
CA GLN A 145 -1.08 3.64 -8.35
C GLN A 145 -1.90 4.37 -7.26
N VAL A 146 -1.31 4.64 -6.09
CA VAL A 146 -1.96 5.43 -5.03
C VAL A 146 -2.15 6.88 -5.48
N THR A 147 -1.18 7.48 -6.20
CA THR A 147 -1.38 8.83 -6.75
C THR A 147 -2.48 8.88 -7.80
N GLU A 148 -2.66 7.82 -8.60
CA GLU A 148 -3.77 7.73 -9.55
C GLU A 148 -5.14 7.73 -8.84
N LEU A 149 -5.27 7.03 -7.70
CA LEU A 149 -6.48 7.07 -6.88
C LEU A 149 -6.71 8.46 -6.27
N ILE A 150 -5.66 9.12 -5.79
CA ILE A 150 -5.72 10.50 -5.27
C ILE A 150 -6.19 11.45 -6.38
N ASP A 151 -5.65 11.32 -7.57
CA ASP A 151 -6.03 12.17 -8.71
C ASP A 151 -7.49 11.94 -9.13
N ALA A 152 -7.99 10.70 -9.07
CA ALA A 152 -9.39 10.38 -9.31
C ALA A 152 -10.31 11.07 -8.28
N LEU A 153 -9.94 11.06 -6.99
CA LEU A 153 -10.67 11.76 -5.93
C LEU A 153 -10.65 13.28 -6.16
N ALA A 154 -9.50 13.85 -6.51
CA ALA A 154 -9.35 15.28 -6.80
C ALA A 154 -10.14 15.70 -8.06
N ALA A 155 -10.17 14.85 -9.08
CA ALA A 155 -10.95 15.10 -10.30
C ALA A 155 -12.46 15.12 -10.02
N GLN A 156 -12.97 14.18 -9.22
CA GLN A 156 -14.37 14.18 -8.78
C GLN A 156 -14.69 15.40 -7.90
N ALA A 157 -13.79 15.75 -6.98
CA ALA A 157 -13.93 16.97 -6.18
C ALA A 157 -13.99 18.24 -7.03
N LYS A 158 -13.23 18.29 -8.13
CA LYS A 158 -13.23 19.39 -9.08
C LYS A 158 -14.50 19.44 -9.94
N ALA A 159 -15.04 18.28 -10.29
CA ALA A 159 -16.25 18.18 -11.10
C ALA A 159 -17.51 18.60 -10.32
N HIS A 160 -17.50 18.47 -8.98
CA HIS A 160 -18.64 18.72 -8.09
C HIS A 160 -18.31 19.76 -7.00
N PRO A 161 -17.88 21.00 -7.35
CA PRO A 161 -17.31 21.95 -6.39
C PRO A 161 -18.34 22.54 -5.43
N GLU A 162 -19.63 22.53 -5.79
CA GLU A 162 -20.74 23.12 -5.03
C GLU A 162 -21.71 22.07 -4.47
N ALA A 163 -21.48 20.79 -4.74
CA ALA A 163 -22.34 19.72 -4.26
C ALA A 163 -22.28 19.63 -2.73
N ILE A 164 -23.44 19.82 -2.06
CA ILE A 164 -23.56 19.77 -0.60
C ILE A 164 -24.17 18.42 -0.20
N MET A 165 -23.60 17.79 0.82
CA MET A 165 -24.08 16.54 1.40
C MET A 165 -24.16 16.61 2.92
N PRO A 166 -24.93 15.71 3.57
CA PRO A 166 -24.89 15.58 5.02
C PRO A 166 -23.54 15.06 5.49
N GLY A 167 -22.77 15.85 6.22
CA GLY A 167 -21.66 15.35 7.02
C GLY A 167 -22.20 14.59 8.24
N LYS A 168 -21.56 13.48 8.58
CA LYS A 168 -22.05 12.55 9.61
C LYS A 168 -21.02 12.31 10.70
N THR A 169 -21.50 12.20 11.94
CA THR A 169 -20.79 11.63 13.08
C THR A 169 -21.67 10.55 13.71
N HIS A 170 -21.08 9.46 14.18
CA HIS A 170 -21.86 8.32 14.72
C HIS A 170 -22.92 7.80 13.73
N SER A 171 -22.64 7.90 12.42
CA SER A 171 -23.60 7.61 11.33
C SER A 171 -24.87 8.45 11.35
N GLN A 172 -24.95 9.49 12.19
CA GLN A 172 -26.05 10.46 12.26
C GLN A 172 -25.70 11.73 11.49
N ALA A 173 -26.69 12.39 10.89
CA ALA A 173 -26.50 13.69 10.27
C ALA A 173 -26.01 14.71 11.33
N ALA A 174 -24.97 15.46 11.00
CA ALA A 174 -24.31 16.37 11.92
C ALA A 174 -24.27 17.81 11.39
N GLN A 175 -23.57 18.01 10.26
CA GLN A 175 -23.44 19.34 9.63
C GLN A 175 -23.37 19.20 8.11
N PRO A 176 -23.89 20.15 7.32
CA PRO A 176 -23.70 20.18 5.88
C PRO A 176 -22.22 20.36 5.54
N ILE A 177 -21.73 19.61 4.56
CA ILE A 177 -20.36 19.72 4.02
C ILE A 177 -20.41 19.68 2.50
N LEU A 178 -19.35 20.15 1.84
CA LEU A 178 -19.18 19.90 0.41
C LEU A 178 -18.78 18.43 0.16
N LEU A 179 -19.34 17.83 -0.89
CA LEU A 179 -18.89 16.53 -1.39
C LEU A 179 -17.38 16.55 -1.67
N ALA A 180 -16.89 17.61 -2.32
CA ALA A 180 -15.48 17.80 -2.60
C ALA A 180 -14.62 17.76 -1.33
N HIS A 181 -15.12 18.30 -0.20
CA HIS A 181 -14.44 18.21 1.09
C HIS A 181 -14.31 16.77 1.58
N SER A 182 -15.38 15.97 1.46
CA SER A 182 -15.37 14.54 1.82
C SER A 182 -14.40 13.74 0.95
N LEU A 183 -14.43 13.93 -0.36
CA LEU A 183 -13.53 13.22 -1.29
C LEU A 183 -12.05 13.54 -1.01
N LEU A 184 -11.72 14.82 -0.80
CA LEU A 184 -10.36 15.24 -0.46
C LEU A 184 -9.92 14.77 0.93
N ALA A 185 -10.85 14.52 1.86
CA ALA A 185 -10.53 13.92 3.15
C ALA A 185 -9.99 12.50 3.01
N HIS A 186 -10.47 11.71 2.05
CA HIS A 186 -9.93 10.39 1.71
C HIS A 186 -8.57 10.45 1.00
N ALA A 187 -8.26 11.51 0.29
CA ALA A 187 -6.93 11.71 -0.31
C ALA A 187 -5.82 11.95 0.73
N GLN A 188 -6.14 12.57 1.87
CA GLN A 188 -5.15 12.94 2.90
C GLN A 188 -4.40 11.74 3.51
N PRO A 189 -5.05 10.64 3.96
CA PRO A 189 -4.32 9.48 4.46
C PRO A 189 -3.48 8.80 3.37
N LEU A 190 -3.96 8.72 2.13
CA LEU A 190 -3.22 8.15 1.01
C LEU A 190 -1.93 8.93 0.69
N LEU A 191 -1.95 10.26 0.76
CA LEU A 191 -0.74 11.09 0.67
C LEU A 191 0.26 10.75 1.77
N ARG A 192 -0.21 10.59 3.02
CA ARG A 192 0.66 10.19 4.14
C ARG A 192 1.20 8.77 3.97
N ASP A 193 0.48 7.89 3.31
CA ASP A 193 0.96 6.52 3.04
C ASP A 193 2.12 6.53 2.05
N ILE A 194 2.05 7.36 0.99
CA ILE A 194 3.19 7.50 0.07
C ILE A 194 4.40 8.12 0.80
N GLN A 195 4.21 9.08 1.69
CA GLN A 195 5.29 9.60 2.53
C GLN A 195 5.92 8.52 3.42
N ARG A 196 5.11 7.57 3.95
CA ARG A 196 5.64 6.39 4.66
C ARG A 196 6.47 5.50 3.75
N LEU A 197 6.03 5.30 2.49
CA LEU A 197 6.81 4.55 1.50
C LEU A 197 8.15 5.24 1.20
N GLN A 198 8.19 6.58 1.11
CA GLN A 198 9.43 7.34 0.97
C GLN A 198 10.37 7.16 2.17
N ASP A 199 9.83 7.16 3.38
CA ASP A 199 10.64 6.96 4.59
C ASP A 199 11.13 5.50 4.69
N LEU A 200 10.33 4.54 4.28
CA LEU A 200 10.74 3.13 4.16
C LEU A 200 11.87 2.97 3.13
N ASP A 201 11.78 3.61 1.97
CA ASP A 201 12.80 3.53 0.91
C ASP A 201 14.20 3.94 1.43
N LYS A 202 14.28 4.98 2.26
CA LYS A 202 15.54 5.40 2.90
C LYS A 202 16.16 4.31 3.77
N ARG A 203 15.36 3.54 4.49
CA ARG A 203 15.84 2.42 5.33
C ARG A 203 16.14 1.17 4.52
N LEU A 204 15.47 0.98 3.39
CA LEU A 204 15.79 -0.07 2.43
C LEU A 204 17.11 0.20 1.69
N ALA A 205 17.55 1.46 1.60
CA ALA A 205 18.71 1.89 0.83
C ALA A 205 20.07 1.54 1.46
N VAL A 206 20.11 0.59 2.39
CA VAL A 206 21.34 0.04 2.98
C VAL A 206 21.52 -1.39 2.52
N SER A 207 22.63 -1.68 1.83
CA SER A 207 22.92 -2.98 1.24
C SER A 207 23.47 -3.95 2.29
N PRO A 208 22.86 -5.12 2.51
CA PRO A 208 23.46 -6.18 3.31
C PRO A 208 24.47 -7.02 2.49
N TYR A 209 24.58 -6.83 1.20
CA TYR A 209 25.43 -7.63 0.32
C TYR A 209 26.91 -7.42 0.66
N GLY A 210 27.66 -8.52 0.85
CA GLY A 210 29.04 -8.53 1.35
C GLY A 210 29.13 -8.93 2.82
N SER A 211 27.99 -9.08 3.53
CA SER A 211 27.94 -9.60 4.89
C SER A 211 28.31 -11.10 4.97
N GLY A 212 28.32 -11.80 3.83
CA GLY A 212 28.56 -13.22 3.78
C GLY A 212 27.50 -14.03 4.54
N ALA A 213 27.90 -15.10 5.19
CA ALA A 213 26.95 -15.87 6.00
C ALA A 213 26.52 -15.14 7.27
N LEU A 214 27.43 -14.37 7.92
CA LEU A 214 27.20 -13.54 9.11
C LEU A 214 28.43 -12.71 9.54
N ALA A 215 29.64 -13.04 9.07
CA ALA A 215 30.88 -12.47 9.60
C ALA A 215 31.69 -11.66 8.54
N GLY A 216 31.06 -11.32 7.42
CA GLY A 216 31.73 -10.70 6.30
C GLY A 216 32.54 -11.71 5.46
N SER A 217 33.52 -11.22 4.68
CA SER A 217 34.35 -12.04 3.80
C SER A 217 35.83 -11.80 4.04
N SER A 218 36.63 -12.88 4.00
CA SER A 218 38.09 -12.82 4.03
C SER A 218 38.72 -12.55 2.65
N LEU A 219 37.90 -12.48 1.57
CA LEU A 219 38.38 -12.37 0.18
C LEU A 219 38.61 -10.91 -0.26
N LYS A 220 38.63 -9.96 0.66
CA LYS A 220 38.82 -8.52 0.38
C LYS A 220 37.88 -7.97 -0.69
N LEU A 221 36.66 -8.46 -0.69
CA LEU A 221 35.60 -7.92 -1.53
C LEU A 221 35.19 -6.54 -0.99
N ASP A 222 34.78 -5.66 -1.89
CA ASP A 222 34.35 -4.29 -1.57
C ASP A 222 32.82 -4.21 -1.52
N PRO A 223 32.18 -4.23 -0.32
CA PRO A 223 30.73 -4.15 -0.19
C PRO A 223 30.17 -2.78 -0.57
N GLU A 224 30.95 -1.68 -0.41
CA GLU A 224 30.52 -0.34 -0.81
C GLU A 224 30.41 -0.25 -2.32
N ALA A 225 31.39 -0.78 -3.06
CA ALA A 225 31.34 -0.82 -4.52
C ALA A 225 30.15 -1.65 -5.05
N ILE A 226 29.74 -2.71 -4.33
CA ILE A 226 28.54 -3.48 -4.69
C ILE A 226 27.27 -2.66 -4.38
N ALA A 227 27.23 -2.02 -3.23
CA ALA A 227 26.10 -1.18 -2.83
C ALA A 227 25.84 -0.06 -3.84
N GLU A 228 26.89 0.68 -4.22
CA GLU A 228 26.84 1.74 -5.23
C GLU A 228 26.30 1.22 -6.59
N GLU A 229 26.83 0.11 -7.08
CA GLU A 229 26.43 -0.48 -8.37
C GLU A 229 24.95 -0.95 -8.35
N LEU A 230 24.42 -1.30 -7.19
CA LEU A 230 23.03 -1.75 -7.02
C LEU A 230 22.07 -0.63 -6.64
N GLY A 231 22.54 0.61 -6.54
CA GLY A 231 21.71 1.78 -6.21
C GLY A 231 21.31 1.84 -4.72
N PHE A 232 22.15 1.28 -3.83
CA PHE A 232 22.05 1.52 -2.41
C PHE A 232 22.89 2.74 -2.01
N ASP A 233 22.51 3.39 -0.92
CA ASP A 233 23.22 4.57 -0.40
C ASP A 233 24.52 4.19 0.35
N SER A 234 24.55 2.99 0.94
CA SER A 234 25.71 2.46 1.70
C SER A 234 25.64 0.95 1.86
N ALA A 235 26.74 0.34 2.30
CA ALA A 235 26.75 -1.02 2.80
C ALA A 235 26.34 -1.06 4.30
N ALA A 236 25.95 -2.25 4.79
CA ALA A 236 25.57 -2.46 6.19
C ALA A 236 26.78 -2.33 7.13
N ASP A 237 26.63 -1.57 8.22
CA ASP A 237 27.68 -1.36 9.23
C ASP A 237 28.07 -2.63 10.02
N ASN A 238 27.16 -3.58 10.08
CA ASN A 238 27.35 -4.84 10.80
C ASN A 238 26.86 -6.02 9.99
N SER A 239 27.74 -6.94 9.64
CA SER A 239 27.43 -8.09 8.79
C SER A 239 26.45 -9.09 9.44
N LEU A 240 26.46 -9.19 10.76
CA LEU A 240 25.50 -10.06 11.47
C LEU A 240 24.08 -9.49 11.40
N ASP A 241 23.92 -8.18 11.57
CA ASP A 241 22.66 -7.47 11.35
C ASP A 241 22.23 -7.52 9.87
N GLY A 242 23.17 -7.26 8.95
CA GLY A 242 22.92 -7.28 7.51
C GLY A 242 22.29 -8.59 7.02
N THR A 243 22.70 -9.74 7.58
CA THR A 243 22.12 -11.05 7.22
C THR A 243 20.83 -11.37 7.96
N SER A 244 20.58 -10.78 9.14
CA SER A 244 19.47 -11.16 10.03
C SER A 244 18.28 -10.23 9.97
N SER A 245 18.47 -8.93 9.69
CA SER A 245 17.42 -7.94 9.78
C SER A 245 16.28 -8.21 8.76
N ARG A 246 15.05 -8.12 9.26
CA ARG A 246 13.80 -8.20 8.48
C ARG A 246 12.77 -7.17 8.97
N ASP A 247 13.20 -6.20 9.79
CA ASP A 247 12.41 -5.06 10.21
C ASP A 247 11.90 -4.25 9.01
N PHE A 248 12.70 -4.10 7.97
CA PHE A 248 12.30 -3.49 6.71
C PHE A 248 11.12 -4.22 6.03
N ALA A 249 11.05 -5.55 6.13
CA ALA A 249 9.95 -6.33 5.58
C ALA A 249 8.67 -6.15 6.40
N SER A 250 8.77 -6.15 7.75
CA SER A 250 7.62 -5.88 8.61
C SER A 250 7.12 -4.44 8.48
N GLU A 251 8.01 -3.47 8.26
CA GLU A 251 7.64 -2.09 7.97
C GLU A 251 6.93 -1.98 6.61
N ALA A 252 7.43 -2.65 5.57
CA ALA A 252 6.76 -2.75 4.28
C ALA A 252 5.35 -3.34 4.42
N ALA A 253 5.21 -4.48 5.12
CA ALA A 253 3.91 -5.09 5.40
C ALA A 253 2.96 -4.12 6.12
N PHE A 254 3.47 -3.34 7.08
CA PHE A 254 2.68 -2.34 7.79
C PHE A 254 2.16 -1.24 6.85
N VAL A 255 3.01 -0.66 6.00
CA VAL A 255 2.59 0.43 5.11
C VAL A 255 1.61 -0.09 4.06
N LEU A 256 1.85 -1.27 3.48
CA LEU A 256 0.94 -1.89 2.52
C LEU A 256 -0.44 -2.19 3.15
N ALA A 257 -0.46 -2.68 4.39
CA ALA A 257 -1.71 -2.89 5.13
C ALA A 257 -2.41 -1.57 5.45
N GLN A 258 -1.67 -0.49 5.78
CA GLN A 258 -2.23 0.83 6.06
C GLN A 258 -2.91 1.43 4.82
N ILE A 259 -2.30 1.34 3.63
CA ILE A 259 -2.92 1.75 2.36
C ILE A 259 -4.27 1.03 2.17
N ALA A 260 -4.29 -0.29 2.40
CA ALA A 260 -5.51 -1.07 2.29
C ALA A 260 -6.59 -0.64 3.31
N VAL A 261 -6.20 -0.31 4.55
CA VAL A 261 -7.12 0.21 5.59
C VAL A 261 -7.73 1.54 5.17
N ASP A 262 -6.93 2.46 4.63
CA ASP A 262 -7.42 3.77 4.20
C ASP A 262 -8.31 3.67 2.96
N MET A 263 -8.00 2.77 2.00
CA MET A 263 -8.92 2.42 0.91
C MET A 263 -10.22 1.75 1.42
N SER A 264 -10.13 0.90 2.45
CA SER A 264 -11.30 0.22 3.02
C SER A 264 -12.29 1.21 3.63
N ARG A 265 -11.83 2.33 4.20
CA ARG A 265 -12.69 3.39 4.73
C ARG A 265 -13.45 4.11 3.61
N LEU A 266 -12.78 4.43 2.51
CA LEU A 266 -13.43 4.97 1.31
C LEU A 266 -14.45 3.97 0.73
N ALA A 267 -14.07 2.70 0.66
CA ALA A 267 -14.94 1.62 0.18
C ALA A 267 -16.21 1.49 1.02
N GLU A 268 -16.10 1.59 2.36
CA GLU A 268 -17.24 1.56 3.27
C GLU A 268 -18.22 2.70 2.98
N GLU A 269 -17.74 3.94 2.81
CA GLU A 269 -18.61 5.07 2.50
C GLU A 269 -19.29 4.91 1.13
N ILE A 270 -18.59 4.46 0.10
CA ILE A 270 -19.19 4.21 -1.22
C ILE A 270 -20.29 3.16 -1.13
N ILE A 271 -20.13 2.10 -0.31
CA ILE A 271 -21.17 1.10 -0.09
C ILE A 271 -22.43 1.73 0.50
N TYR A 272 -22.29 2.57 1.54
CA TYR A 272 -23.44 3.30 2.06
C TYR A 272 -24.05 4.24 1.03
N TRP A 273 -23.23 5.02 0.32
CA TRP A 273 -23.70 6.01 -0.64
C TRP A 273 -24.53 5.42 -1.79
N CYS A 274 -24.24 4.17 -2.21
CA CYS A 274 -24.97 3.51 -3.28
C CYS A 274 -26.23 2.76 -2.83
N THR A 275 -26.53 2.69 -1.52
CA THR A 275 -27.78 2.09 -1.03
C THR A 275 -28.99 2.98 -1.39
N PRO A 276 -30.20 2.39 -1.55
CA PRO A 276 -31.42 3.16 -1.78
C PRO A 276 -31.73 4.18 -0.68
N GLU A 277 -31.35 3.90 0.57
CA GLU A 277 -31.57 4.77 1.73
C GLU A 277 -30.77 6.07 1.61
N TYR A 278 -29.52 6.00 1.16
CA TYR A 278 -28.68 7.16 0.88
C TYR A 278 -28.95 7.71 -0.52
N GLY A 279 -28.79 6.90 -1.54
CA GLY A 279 -29.00 7.28 -2.94
C GLY A 279 -28.06 8.40 -3.41
N TYR A 280 -26.83 8.48 -2.86
CA TYR A 280 -25.88 9.54 -3.19
C TYR A 280 -25.12 9.28 -4.48
N VAL A 281 -24.91 8.00 -4.82
CA VAL A 281 -24.15 7.60 -6.01
C VAL A 281 -24.81 6.46 -6.77
N THR A 282 -24.58 6.43 -8.08
CA THR A 282 -24.76 5.26 -8.92
C THR A 282 -23.39 4.76 -9.37
N LEU A 283 -23.15 3.44 -9.21
CA LEU A 283 -21.96 2.80 -9.70
C LEU A 283 -22.06 2.54 -11.21
N SER A 284 -20.96 2.64 -11.95
CA SER A 284 -20.92 2.22 -13.36
C SER A 284 -21.13 0.70 -13.46
N ASP A 285 -21.75 0.26 -14.55
CA ASP A 285 -21.95 -1.17 -14.86
C ASP A 285 -20.62 -1.93 -14.95
N SER A 286 -19.55 -1.25 -15.37
CA SER A 286 -18.20 -1.83 -15.46
C SER A 286 -17.58 -2.19 -14.11
N TRP A 287 -18.08 -1.62 -13.02
CA TRP A 287 -17.54 -1.76 -11.66
C TRP A 287 -18.54 -2.33 -10.66
N SER A 288 -19.54 -3.02 -11.16
CA SER A 288 -20.60 -3.64 -10.35
C SER A 288 -21.03 -4.96 -10.97
N THR A 289 -21.64 -5.83 -10.19
CA THR A 289 -22.23 -7.07 -10.68
C THR A 289 -23.74 -7.09 -10.45
N GLY A 290 -24.43 -7.94 -11.20
CA GLY A 290 -25.85 -8.23 -11.01
C GLY A 290 -26.06 -9.46 -10.13
N SER A 291 -27.33 -9.81 -9.96
CA SER A 291 -27.74 -11.07 -9.31
C SER A 291 -28.30 -12.03 -10.34
N SER A 292 -27.93 -13.32 -10.23
CA SER A 292 -28.47 -14.38 -11.11
C SER A 292 -29.96 -14.66 -10.90
N ILE A 293 -30.51 -14.21 -9.76
CA ILE A 293 -31.92 -14.47 -9.39
C ILE A 293 -32.73 -13.18 -9.24
N MET A 294 -32.07 -12.04 -8.98
CA MET A 294 -32.74 -10.73 -8.77
C MET A 294 -32.29 -9.76 -9.86
N PRO A 295 -33.05 -9.61 -10.98
CA PRO A 295 -32.59 -8.87 -12.16
C PRO A 295 -32.43 -7.36 -11.92
N GLN A 296 -33.05 -6.81 -10.89
CA GLN A 296 -32.96 -5.39 -10.52
C GLN A 296 -31.73 -5.07 -9.65
N LYS A 297 -31.03 -6.10 -9.11
CA LYS A 297 -29.96 -5.91 -8.12
C LYS A 297 -28.64 -5.56 -8.79
N LYS A 298 -27.99 -4.51 -8.28
CA LYS A 298 -26.65 -4.08 -8.65
C LYS A 298 -25.77 -4.02 -7.39
N ASN A 299 -24.69 -4.80 -7.38
CA ASN A 299 -23.86 -5.00 -6.18
C ASN A 299 -22.59 -4.14 -6.23
N PRO A 300 -22.13 -3.60 -5.10
CA PRO A 300 -20.89 -2.84 -4.98
C PRO A 300 -19.69 -3.78 -4.72
N ASP A 301 -19.41 -4.73 -5.64
CA ASP A 301 -18.44 -5.80 -5.41
C ASP A 301 -17.00 -5.27 -5.21
N VAL A 302 -16.59 -4.24 -5.96
CA VAL A 302 -15.24 -3.68 -5.85
C VAL A 302 -14.98 -3.17 -4.42
N PRO A 303 -15.79 -2.27 -3.84
CA PRO A 303 -15.56 -1.82 -2.47
C PRO A 303 -15.73 -2.93 -1.42
N GLU A 304 -16.61 -3.93 -1.64
CA GLU A 304 -16.71 -5.09 -0.74
C GLU A 304 -15.43 -5.94 -0.76
N LEU A 305 -14.84 -6.17 -1.95
CA LEU A 305 -13.58 -6.90 -2.08
C LEU A 305 -12.40 -6.11 -1.48
N VAL A 306 -12.39 -4.79 -1.58
CA VAL A 306 -11.39 -3.95 -0.89
C VAL A 306 -11.45 -4.17 0.61
N ARG A 307 -12.64 -4.10 1.22
CA ARG A 307 -12.81 -4.38 2.66
C ARG A 307 -12.35 -5.80 3.02
N GLY A 308 -12.77 -6.80 2.25
CA GLY A 308 -12.43 -8.20 2.52
C GLY A 308 -10.93 -8.48 2.41
N LYS A 309 -10.29 -8.00 1.35
CA LYS A 309 -8.84 -8.19 1.11
C LYS A 309 -7.95 -7.40 2.07
N THR A 310 -8.42 -6.29 2.62
CA THR A 310 -7.72 -5.55 3.68
C THR A 310 -7.40 -6.45 4.88
N GLY A 311 -8.34 -7.33 5.28
CA GLY A 311 -8.10 -8.31 6.34
C GLY A 311 -6.96 -9.28 6.03
N ARG A 312 -6.75 -9.63 4.75
CA ARG A 312 -5.63 -10.48 4.31
C ARG A 312 -4.28 -9.77 4.51
N LEU A 313 -4.16 -8.49 4.14
CA LEU A 313 -2.93 -7.73 4.32
C LEU A 313 -2.59 -7.53 5.80
N ILE A 314 -3.59 -7.28 6.65
CA ILE A 314 -3.41 -7.24 8.11
C ILE A 314 -2.93 -8.61 8.63
N GLY A 315 -3.47 -9.71 8.12
CA GLY A 315 -3.03 -11.06 8.44
C GLY A 315 -1.57 -11.32 8.04
N ASN A 316 -1.15 -10.87 6.86
CA ASN A 316 0.23 -10.95 6.38
C ASN A 316 1.22 -10.21 7.31
N LEU A 317 0.91 -8.99 7.72
CA LEU A 317 1.69 -8.23 8.71
C LEU A 317 1.77 -8.99 10.05
N SER A 318 0.63 -9.43 10.57
CA SER A 318 0.57 -10.11 11.86
C SER A 318 1.33 -11.42 11.86
N GLY A 319 1.22 -12.22 10.80
CA GLY A 319 1.95 -13.47 10.62
C GLY A 319 3.45 -13.26 10.56
N LEU A 320 3.91 -12.27 9.77
CA LEU A 320 5.32 -11.92 9.66
C LEU A 320 5.91 -11.48 11.01
N MET A 321 5.22 -10.60 11.75
CA MET A 321 5.64 -10.19 13.10
C MET A 321 5.73 -11.36 14.07
N ALA A 322 4.80 -12.32 13.98
CA ALA A 322 4.83 -13.53 14.80
C ALA A 322 6.02 -14.44 14.45
N THR A 323 6.41 -14.53 13.18
CA THR A 323 7.60 -15.26 12.74
C THR A 323 8.87 -14.63 13.31
N LEU A 324 9.03 -13.31 13.20
CA LEU A 324 10.26 -12.61 13.56
C LEU A 324 10.53 -12.53 15.06
N LYS A 325 9.51 -12.42 15.91
CA LYS A 325 9.61 -12.07 17.34
C LYS A 325 10.51 -12.96 18.20
N GLY A 326 10.77 -14.18 17.80
CA GLY A 326 11.49 -15.17 18.61
C GLY A 326 12.80 -15.65 17.99
N LEU A 327 13.23 -15.06 16.86
CA LEU A 327 14.43 -15.49 16.17
C LEU A 327 15.70 -14.89 16.77
N PRO A 328 16.79 -15.66 16.89
CA PRO A 328 18.11 -15.12 17.17
C PRO A 328 18.65 -14.38 15.94
N LEU A 329 19.78 -13.68 16.11
CA LEU A 329 20.49 -13.05 15.01
C LEU A 329 21.04 -14.07 14.00
N ALA A 330 21.57 -13.57 12.87
CA ALA A 330 21.96 -14.31 11.70
C ALA A 330 20.75 -14.92 10.97
N TYR A 331 20.97 -16.00 10.22
CA TYR A 331 19.92 -16.63 9.43
C TYR A 331 19.40 -17.91 10.09
N ASN A 332 18.08 -17.98 10.20
CA ASN A 332 17.35 -19.21 10.52
C ASN A 332 16.36 -19.49 9.40
N ARG A 333 16.02 -20.76 9.18
CA ARG A 333 15.15 -21.19 8.07
C ARG A 333 13.76 -20.57 8.14
N ASP A 334 13.32 -20.14 9.32
CA ASP A 334 12.08 -19.36 9.54
C ASP A 334 12.00 -18.13 8.64
N LEU A 335 13.14 -17.51 8.32
CA LEU A 335 13.22 -16.36 7.42
C LEU A 335 12.88 -16.69 5.95
N GLN A 336 12.58 -17.93 5.61
CA GLN A 336 11.95 -18.27 4.33
C GLN A 336 10.53 -17.71 4.23
N GLU A 337 9.84 -17.57 5.37
CA GLU A 337 8.48 -17.04 5.48
C GLU A 337 8.40 -15.50 5.39
N ASP A 338 9.52 -14.78 5.19
CA ASP A 338 9.56 -13.32 5.13
C ASP A 338 9.02 -12.73 3.82
N LYS A 339 9.16 -13.47 2.70
CA LYS A 339 8.87 -12.96 1.35
C LYS A 339 7.42 -13.12 0.94
N GLU A 340 6.83 -14.30 1.16
CA GLU A 340 5.49 -14.62 0.69
C GLU A 340 4.43 -13.62 1.16
N PRO A 341 4.41 -13.17 2.45
CA PRO A 341 3.45 -12.17 2.92
C PRO A 341 3.57 -10.82 2.19
N ILE A 342 4.80 -10.42 1.82
CA ILE A 342 5.04 -9.14 1.14
C ILE A 342 4.66 -9.27 -0.34
N VAL A 343 5.09 -10.34 -1.00
CA VAL A 343 4.76 -10.62 -2.41
C VAL A 343 3.25 -10.69 -2.58
N ASP A 344 2.55 -11.38 -1.68
CA ASP A 344 1.09 -11.43 -1.69
C ASP A 344 0.46 -10.05 -1.46
N SER A 345 0.94 -9.28 -0.48
CA SER A 345 0.39 -7.94 -0.19
C SER A 345 0.53 -7.00 -1.38
N VAL A 346 1.69 -7.00 -2.05
CA VAL A 346 1.92 -6.22 -3.28
C VAL A 346 0.99 -6.69 -4.40
N ALA A 347 0.85 -8.01 -4.60
CA ALA A 347 -0.05 -8.57 -5.61
C ALA A 347 -1.52 -8.19 -5.35
N GLN A 348 -1.97 -8.18 -4.08
CA GLN A 348 -3.33 -7.75 -3.76
C GLN A 348 -3.54 -6.26 -4.03
N LEU A 349 -2.59 -5.39 -3.66
CA LEU A 349 -2.71 -3.95 -3.93
C LEU A 349 -2.71 -3.64 -5.43
N ASN A 350 -1.91 -4.34 -6.22
CA ASN A 350 -1.90 -4.23 -7.69
C ASN A 350 -3.25 -4.60 -8.35
N LEU A 351 -4.10 -5.36 -7.65
CA LEU A 351 -5.47 -5.64 -8.08
C LEU A 351 -6.47 -4.59 -7.56
N LEU A 352 -6.29 -4.15 -6.32
CA LEU A 352 -7.24 -3.29 -5.63
C LEU A 352 -7.16 -1.83 -6.07
N LEU A 353 -5.95 -1.28 -6.22
CA LEU A 353 -5.74 0.13 -6.55
C LEU A 353 -6.33 0.52 -7.91
N PRO A 354 -6.06 -0.19 -9.02
CA PRO A 354 -6.68 0.14 -10.31
C PRO A 354 -8.20 -0.02 -10.29
N ALA A 355 -8.72 -1.01 -9.55
CA ALA A 355 -10.16 -1.23 -9.44
C ALA A 355 -10.85 -0.08 -8.68
N MET A 356 -10.26 0.39 -7.56
CA MET A 356 -10.79 1.53 -6.81
C MET A 356 -10.67 2.83 -7.61
N THR A 357 -9.57 3.05 -8.30
CA THR A 357 -9.36 4.22 -9.17
C THR A 357 -10.41 4.27 -10.28
N GLY A 358 -10.64 3.15 -10.97
CA GLY A 358 -11.66 3.05 -12.01
C GLY A 358 -13.07 3.24 -11.47
N LEU A 359 -13.39 2.64 -10.32
CA LEU A 359 -14.67 2.84 -9.63
C LEU A 359 -14.88 4.31 -9.30
N VAL A 360 -13.94 4.95 -8.57
CA VAL A 360 -14.05 6.37 -8.15
C VAL A 360 -14.17 7.30 -9.35
N SER A 361 -13.38 7.07 -10.41
CA SER A 361 -13.43 7.90 -11.62
C SER A 361 -14.77 7.88 -12.35
N THR A 362 -15.58 6.85 -12.13
CA THR A 362 -16.84 6.61 -12.84
C THR A 362 -18.08 6.72 -11.96
N LEU A 363 -17.95 7.14 -10.70
CA LEU A 363 -19.08 7.41 -9.84
C LEU A 363 -19.95 8.52 -10.42
N THR A 364 -21.26 8.29 -10.47
CA THR A 364 -22.26 9.32 -10.79
C THR A 364 -22.89 9.80 -9.50
N PHE A 365 -22.65 11.05 -9.12
CA PHE A 365 -23.19 11.65 -7.92
C PHE A 365 -24.58 12.25 -8.15
N HIS A 366 -25.50 12.07 -7.19
CA HIS A 366 -26.86 12.62 -7.19
C HIS A 366 -26.92 13.84 -6.27
N GLU A 367 -26.45 14.99 -6.78
CA GLU A 367 -26.31 16.24 -6.01
C GLU A 367 -27.63 16.72 -5.40
N ASP A 368 -28.73 16.62 -6.15
CA ASP A 368 -30.06 17.00 -5.66
C ASP A 368 -30.48 16.16 -4.45
N ARG A 369 -30.20 14.83 -4.48
CA ARG A 369 -30.51 13.94 -3.37
C ARG A 369 -29.66 14.24 -2.14
N MET A 370 -28.40 14.50 -2.31
CA MET A 370 -27.51 14.89 -1.23
C MET A 370 -27.96 16.23 -0.60
N ARG A 371 -28.28 17.19 -1.46
CA ARG A 371 -28.75 18.51 -1.03
C ARG A 371 -30.09 18.45 -0.27
N GLU A 372 -31.03 17.62 -0.72
CA GLU A 372 -32.29 17.35 -0.05
C GLU A 372 -32.11 16.87 1.40
N LEU A 373 -31.10 15.99 1.60
CA LEU A 373 -30.86 15.38 2.91
C LEU A 373 -29.94 16.20 3.82
N ALA A 374 -29.24 17.21 3.29
CA ALA A 374 -28.28 18.00 4.04
C ALA A 374 -28.86 18.71 5.29
N PRO A 375 -30.08 19.29 5.28
CA PRO A 375 -30.66 19.93 6.46
C PRO A 375 -31.32 18.93 7.43
N ALA A 376 -31.47 17.65 7.06
CA ALA A 376 -32.23 16.67 7.85
C ALA A 376 -31.73 16.56 9.30
N GLY A 377 -32.62 16.47 10.26
CA GLY A 377 -32.29 16.32 11.68
C GLY A 377 -31.78 17.60 12.35
N PHE A 378 -32.17 18.75 11.87
CA PHE A 378 -31.79 20.06 12.42
C PHE A 378 -30.28 20.32 12.42
N THR A 379 -29.59 19.90 11.35
CA THR A 379 -28.12 20.03 11.20
C THR A 379 -27.60 21.48 11.30
N LEU A 380 -28.51 22.47 11.13
CA LEU A 380 -28.21 23.90 11.23
C LEU A 380 -28.34 24.46 12.65
N ALA A 381 -28.71 23.65 13.66
CA ALA A 381 -28.82 24.10 15.04
C ALA A 381 -27.51 24.66 15.61
N THR A 382 -26.37 24.09 15.19
CA THR A 382 -25.06 24.63 15.56
C THR A 382 -24.81 26.02 14.99
N ASP A 383 -25.27 26.28 13.74
CA ASP A 383 -25.13 27.58 13.08
C ASP A 383 -25.90 28.66 13.80
N LEU A 384 -27.11 28.35 14.32
CA LEU A 384 -27.88 29.22 15.19
C LEU A 384 -27.14 29.57 16.48
N ALA A 385 -26.61 28.57 17.17
CA ALA A 385 -25.81 28.76 18.39
C ALA A 385 -24.58 29.61 18.13
N GLU A 386 -23.81 29.33 17.07
CA GLU A 386 -22.62 30.08 16.69
C GLU A 386 -22.95 31.51 16.24
N TRP A 387 -24.12 31.74 15.60
CA TRP A 387 -24.60 33.07 15.28
C TRP A 387 -24.81 33.89 16.55
N MET A 388 -25.49 33.33 17.59
CA MET A 388 -25.66 34.00 18.90
C MET A 388 -24.31 34.30 19.55
N VAL A 389 -23.35 33.39 19.49
CA VAL A 389 -21.98 33.60 20.02
C VAL A 389 -21.32 34.80 19.35
N ARG A 390 -21.46 34.95 18.01
CA ARG A 390 -20.96 36.15 17.31
C ARG A 390 -21.64 37.46 17.77
N GLN A 391 -22.84 37.37 18.31
CA GLN A 391 -23.53 38.50 18.94
C GLN A 391 -23.13 38.73 20.44
N GLY A 392 -22.12 37.98 20.91
CA GLY A 392 -21.57 38.13 22.27
C GLY A 392 -22.28 37.26 23.34
N VAL A 393 -23.16 36.33 22.93
CA VAL A 393 -23.82 35.40 23.86
C VAL A 393 -22.86 34.31 24.29
N PRO A 394 -22.74 34.00 25.61
CA PRO A 394 -21.95 32.85 26.04
C PRO A 394 -22.41 31.55 25.37
N PHE A 395 -21.47 30.71 24.96
CA PHE A 395 -21.80 29.49 24.20
C PHE A 395 -22.81 28.58 24.88
N ARG A 396 -22.73 28.44 26.22
CA ARG A 396 -23.71 27.63 26.98
C ARG A 396 -25.16 28.13 26.82
N GLU A 397 -25.35 29.45 26.92
CA GLU A 397 -26.66 30.07 26.75
C GLU A 397 -27.14 29.92 25.28
N ALA A 398 -26.22 30.16 24.33
CA ALA A 398 -26.52 30.02 22.91
C ALA A 398 -26.94 28.57 22.55
N HIS A 399 -26.25 27.58 23.12
CA HIS A 399 -26.59 26.17 22.96
C HIS A 399 -27.95 25.80 23.55
N GLU A 400 -28.28 26.29 24.75
CA GLU A 400 -29.60 26.08 25.38
C GLU A 400 -30.70 26.74 24.57
N ALA A 401 -30.47 27.95 24.06
CA ALA A 401 -31.43 28.65 23.18
C ALA A 401 -31.63 27.89 21.85
N SER A 402 -30.55 27.45 21.20
CA SER A 402 -30.64 26.66 19.98
C SER A 402 -31.39 25.35 20.20
N GLY A 403 -31.13 24.61 21.28
CA GLY A 403 -31.90 23.42 21.65
C GLY A 403 -33.39 23.69 21.90
N SER A 404 -33.73 24.86 22.40
CA SER A 404 -35.10 25.27 22.58
C SER A 404 -35.80 25.58 21.25
N CYS A 405 -35.09 26.21 20.30
CA CYS A 405 -35.59 26.40 18.94
C CYS A 405 -35.83 25.06 18.22
N VAL A 406 -34.89 24.09 18.34
CA VAL A 406 -35.08 22.74 17.80
C VAL A 406 -36.35 22.10 18.35
N ARG A 407 -36.58 22.16 19.66
CA ARG A 407 -37.80 21.59 20.29
C ARG A 407 -39.10 22.22 19.76
N ILE A 408 -39.10 23.53 19.51
CA ILE A 408 -40.27 24.21 18.94
C ILE A 408 -40.49 23.75 17.50
N ALA A 409 -39.42 23.74 16.67
CA ALA A 409 -39.47 23.31 15.28
C ALA A 409 -39.96 21.85 15.16
N GLU A 410 -39.41 20.96 15.99
CA GLU A 410 -39.80 19.54 16.05
C GLU A 410 -41.27 19.38 16.42
N SER A 411 -41.77 20.12 17.43
CA SER A 411 -43.17 20.06 17.86
C SER A 411 -44.15 20.54 16.78
N ARG A 412 -43.69 21.42 15.88
CA ARG A 412 -44.48 21.93 14.75
C ARG A 412 -44.31 21.11 13.47
N GLY A 413 -43.33 20.24 13.40
CA GLY A 413 -42.95 19.50 12.18
C GLY A 413 -42.44 20.43 11.08
N VAL A 414 -41.67 21.47 11.41
CA VAL A 414 -41.05 22.44 10.49
C VAL A 414 -39.55 22.52 10.71
N ASP A 415 -38.79 23.12 9.77
CA ASP A 415 -37.36 23.37 9.94
C ASP A 415 -37.09 24.65 10.77
N LEU A 416 -35.87 24.82 11.26
CA LEU A 416 -35.45 25.96 12.07
C LEU A 416 -35.65 27.29 11.33
N ILE A 417 -35.51 27.34 10.02
CA ILE A 417 -35.69 28.54 9.19
C ILE A 417 -37.16 29.00 9.16
N ASP A 418 -38.10 28.08 9.41
CA ASP A 418 -39.55 28.34 9.35
C ASP A 418 -40.12 28.82 10.71
N LEU A 419 -39.28 28.94 11.74
CA LEU A 419 -39.71 29.55 13.01
C LEU A 419 -40.06 31.00 12.80
N THR A 420 -41.20 31.43 13.40
CA THR A 420 -41.62 32.84 13.32
C THR A 420 -40.74 33.73 14.19
N ASP A 421 -40.79 35.04 13.93
CA ASP A 421 -40.00 36.02 14.71
C ASP A 421 -40.44 36.02 16.19
N GLU A 422 -41.74 35.81 16.45
CA GLU A 422 -42.28 35.69 17.80
C GLU A 422 -41.77 34.43 18.50
N GLU A 423 -41.67 33.30 17.80
CA GLU A 423 -41.11 32.05 18.36
C GLU A 423 -39.62 32.18 18.68
N LEU A 424 -38.85 32.75 17.77
CA LEU A 424 -37.45 33.04 18.00
C LEU A 424 -37.26 33.97 19.21
N ALA A 425 -37.97 35.08 19.25
CA ALA A 425 -37.91 36.04 20.36
C ALA A 425 -38.42 35.47 21.70
N SER A 426 -39.33 34.49 21.67
CA SER A 426 -39.83 33.82 22.87
C SER A 426 -38.77 32.92 23.53
N VAL A 427 -37.81 32.40 22.74
CA VAL A 427 -36.68 31.62 23.25
C VAL A 427 -35.61 32.55 23.82
N ASP A 428 -35.22 33.55 23.05
CA ASP A 428 -34.23 34.55 23.47
C ASP A 428 -34.45 35.82 22.65
N SER A 429 -34.57 36.98 23.33
CA SER A 429 -34.80 38.26 22.67
C SER A 429 -33.68 38.74 21.76
N ARG A 430 -32.50 38.10 21.85
CA ARG A 430 -31.32 38.33 20.97
C ARG A 430 -31.45 37.58 19.65
N LEU A 431 -32.34 36.61 19.52
CA LEU A 431 -32.64 35.91 18.27
C LEU A 431 -33.52 36.81 17.40
N THR A 432 -32.86 37.56 16.55
CA THR A 432 -33.52 38.46 15.59
C THR A 432 -33.70 37.77 14.22
N PRO A 433 -34.54 38.31 13.30
CA PRO A 433 -34.80 37.71 12.00
C PRO A 433 -33.53 37.44 11.16
N GLU A 434 -32.44 38.18 11.41
CA GLU A 434 -31.14 38.03 10.71
C GLU A 434 -30.50 36.65 10.93
N VAL A 435 -30.90 35.90 11.96
CA VAL A 435 -30.42 34.53 12.19
C VAL A 435 -30.74 33.62 10.99
N ARG A 436 -31.77 33.94 10.18
CA ARG A 436 -32.09 33.16 8.97
C ARG A 436 -31.04 33.17 7.91
N GLU A 437 -30.11 34.13 7.91
CA GLU A 437 -28.96 34.16 6.98
C GLU A 437 -28.03 32.94 7.16
N VAL A 438 -27.93 32.43 8.39
CA VAL A 438 -27.11 31.25 8.70
C VAL A 438 -27.92 29.95 8.75
N LEU A 439 -29.27 30.04 8.70
CA LEU A 439 -30.16 28.87 8.68
C LEU A 439 -30.41 28.34 7.25
N THR A 440 -29.42 28.48 6.39
CA THR A 440 -29.40 27.89 5.04
C THR A 440 -28.20 26.96 4.93
N ILE A 441 -28.32 25.88 4.16
CA ILE A 441 -27.19 24.93 3.97
C ILE A 441 -25.98 25.59 3.29
N ASP A 442 -26.25 26.55 2.37
CA ASP A 442 -25.20 27.31 1.70
C ASP A 442 -24.48 28.25 2.68
N GLY A 443 -25.24 28.96 3.52
CA GLY A 443 -24.70 29.82 4.58
C GLY A 443 -23.88 29.03 5.61
N ALA A 444 -24.37 27.87 6.02
CA ALA A 444 -23.69 26.97 6.94
C ALA A 444 -22.34 26.51 6.36
N VAL A 445 -22.30 26.05 5.11
CA VAL A 445 -21.06 25.67 4.44
C VAL A 445 -20.12 26.85 4.29
N ALA A 446 -20.60 28.01 3.80
CA ALA A 446 -19.77 29.20 3.57
C ALA A 446 -19.16 29.77 4.86
N SER A 447 -19.85 29.65 6.00
CA SER A 447 -19.38 30.15 7.30
C SER A 447 -18.14 29.41 7.83
N ARG A 448 -17.88 28.18 7.40
CA ARG A 448 -16.77 27.32 7.87
C ARG A 448 -15.49 27.58 7.08
N SER A 449 -15.03 28.82 7.15
CA SER A 449 -13.92 29.38 6.35
C SER A 449 -12.54 29.29 7.01
N THR A 450 -12.40 28.64 8.16
CA THR A 450 -11.11 28.36 8.79
C THR A 450 -10.29 27.38 7.93
N ARG A 451 -8.96 27.38 8.09
CA ARG A 451 -8.09 26.43 7.39
C ARG A 451 -8.57 24.99 7.64
N GLY A 452 -8.74 24.22 6.58
CA GLY A 452 -9.25 22.85 6.65
C GLY A 452 -10.78 22.76 6.72
N GLY A 453 -11.51 23.87 6.78
CA GLY A 453 -12.98 23.89 6.79
C GLY A 453 -13.59 23.55 5.43
N THR A 454 -14.92 23.36 5.42
CA THR A 454 -15.66 22.92 4.23
C THR A 454 -16.09 24.07 3.30
N ALA A 455 -15.84 25.36 3.65
CA ALA A 455 -16.16 26.46 2.75
C ALA A 455 -15.46 26.30 1.38
N GLY A 456 -16.16 26.64 0.29
CA GLY A 456 -15.69 26.42 -1.08
C GLY A 456 -14.27 26.95 -1.35
N VAL A 457 -13.94 28.14 -0.83
CA VAL A 457 -12.58 28.71 -0.94
C VAL A 457 -11.53 27.83 -0.27
N ARG A 458 -11.85 27.21 0.87
CA ARG A 458 -10.93 26.34 1.59
C ARG A 458 -10.79 24.97 0.93
N VAL A 459 -11.86 24.46 0.35
CA VAL A 459 -11.85 23.21 -0.41
C VAL A 459 -11.05 23.36 -1.69
N ALA A 460 -11.15 24.50 -2.38
CA ALA A 460 -10.30 24.81 -3.54
C ALA A 460 -8.81 24.82 -3.16
N GLU A 461 -8.43 25.49 -2.07
CA GLU A 461 -7.05 25.47 -1.56
C GLU A 461 -6.59 24.06 -1.14
N GLN A 462 -7.48 23.24 -0.56
CA GLN A 462 -7.16 21.86 -0.22
C GLN A 462 -6.88 21.03 -1.47
N ARG A 463 -7.69 21.18 -2.50
CA ARG A 463 -7.53 20.47 -3.77
C ARG A 463 -6.20 20.82 -4.44
N GLU A 464 -5.88 22.09 -4.55
CA GLU A 464 -4.59 22.54 -5.13
C GLU A 464 -3.39 21.94 -4.38
N ARG A 465 -3.43 21.89 -3.05
CA ARG A 465 -2.39 21.25 -2.24
C ARG A 465 -2.31 19.73 -2.46
N VAL A 466 -3.45 19.06 -2.57
CA VAL A 466 -3.51 17.61 -2.86
C VAL A 466 -2.90 17.33 -4.24
N GLU A 467 -3.32 18.07 -5.27
CA GLU A 467 -2.81 17.93 -6.63
C GLU A 467 -1.30 18.18 -6.69
N THR A 468 -0.80 19.25 -6.04
CA THR A 468 0.64 19.56 -5.99
C THR A 468 1.44 18.46 -5.31
N LEU A 469 1.03 18.05 -4.11
CA LEU A 469 1.76 17.02 -3.35
C LEU A 469 1.69 15.65 -4.03
N SER A 470 0.54 15.30 -4.64
CA SER A 470 0.41 14.07 -5.44
C SER A 470 1.41 14.05 -6.59
N GLY A 471 1.59 15.20 -7.29
CA GLY A 471 2.56 15.33 -8.37
C GLY A 471 4.00 15.15 -7.90
N GLU A 472 4.40 15.78 -6.79
CA GLU A 472 5.74 15.64 -6.20
C GLU A 472 6.04 14.20 -5.77
N LEU A 473 5.06 13.54 -5.17
CA LEU A 473 5.18 12.15 -4.72
C LEU A 473 5.24 11.18 -5.90
N ARG A 474 4.53 11.45 -6.98
CA ARG A 474 4.61 10.70 -8.24
C ARG A 474 5.99 10.84 -8.88
N GLU A 475 6.55 12.05 -8.96
CA GLU A 475 7.89 12.28 -9.50
C GLU A 475 8.94 11.46 -8.73
N TRP A 476 8.85 11.43 -7.40
CA TRP A 476 9.71 10.54 -6.60
C TRP A 476 9.50 9.07 -6.97
N ALA A 477 8.25 8.61 -7.09
CA ALA A 477 7.93 7.21 -7.36
C ALA A 477 8.42 6.75 -8.75
N GLU A 478 8.35 7.63 -9.76
CA GLU A 478 8.79 7.36 -11.12
C GLU A 478 10.31 7.52 -11.32
N THR A 479 11.01 8.13 -10.35
CA THR A 479 12.48 8.27 -10.41
C THR A 479 13.14 6.91 -10.20
N PRO A 480 13.94 6.40 -11.15
CA PRO A 480 14.60 5.09 -11.01
C PRO A 480 15.51 5.04 -9.77
N VAL A 481 15.46 3.92 -9.06
CA VAL A 481 16.38 3.66 -7.91
C VAL A 481 17.82 3.51 -8.37
N ARG A 482 18.00 2.98 -9.58
CA ARG A 482 19.30 2.72 -10.23
C ARG A 482 19.39 3.52 -11.51
N GLY A 483 20.43 4.31 -11.63
CA GLY A 483 20.72 5.08 -12.83
C GLY A 483 21.30 4.23 -13.97
#